data_a6764118c3a255abf7c26e882ee503d1
#
_entry.id   a6764118c3a255abf7c26e882ee503d1
#
_cell.length_a   1.000
_cell.length_b   1.000
_cell.length_c   1.000
_cell.angle_alpha   90.00
_cell.angle_beta   90.00
_cell.angle_gamma   90.00
#
_symmetry.space_group_name_H-M   'P 1'
#
loop_
_entity.id
_entity.type
_entity.pdbx_description
1 polymer ?
#
loop_
_entity_poly.entity_id
_entity_poly.type
_entity_poly.pdbx_seq_one_letter_code
_entity_poly.pdbx_strand_id
1 'polypeptide(L)'
;GQTVWPDHDMFHSSDTICGSLMARSKAISGGPVYLSDSPSDFIPDNILPLIDESGKIFRPSAPAIPTLESILTNPLQSGKDYRVSAPTGDEAVSIICYNLNTSPIHKEVKTFVSPKDYLVPKRTTGYFPADSILVFNWKKQTAEILATDKEMKLKGFTDCLFHLCPIRQGWGIIGIQEKYLSPATVQLLSRTNETLTLNVLCAGTLRIWVESQGKQELRSILIKKPGKIEISK
;
A
#
# COMPACT_ATOMS: atom_id res chain seq x y z
N GLY A 1 -3.73 -5.25 21.19
CA GLY A 1 -4.51 -5.86 20.23
C GLY A 1 -3.84 -6.26 18.94
N GLN A 2 -2.82 -7.13 18.99
CA GLN A 2 -2.15 -7.55 17.74
C GLN A 2 -2.77 -8.81 17.11
N THR A 3 -3.76 -9.36 17.74
CA THR A 3 -4.47 -10.57 17.30
C THR A 3 -5.86 -10.28 16.73
N VAL A 4 -6.32 -9.05 16.87
CA VAL A 4 -7.64 -8.63 16.38
C VAL A 4 -7.44 -7.67 15.19
N TRP A 5 -8.03 -8.02 14.05
CA TRP A 5 -8.06 -7.16 12.88
C TRP A 5 -9.10 -6.07 13.06
N PRO A 6 -8.76 -4.79 12.77
CA PRO A 6 -9.73 -3.71 12.89
C PRO A 6 -10.84 -3.86 11.85
N ASP A 7 -12.07 -3.68 12.28
CA ASP A 7 -13.21 -3.54 11.40
C ASP A 7 -13.39 -2.04 11.08
N HIS A 8 -13.32 -1.67 9.81
CA HIS A 8 -13.54 -0.31 9.34
C HIS A 8 -15.00 -0.08 8.91
N ASP A 9 -15.94 -0.86 9.51
CA ASP A 9 -17.38 -0.72 9.34
C ASP A 9 -17.87 -0.91 7.89
N MET A 10 -19.00 -0.30 7.52
CA MET A 10 -19.63 -0.47 6.20
C MET A 10 -18.78 0.09 5.05
N PHE A 11 -18.99 -0.45 3.87
CA PHE A 11 -18.34 0.00 2.65
C PHE A 11 -19.38 0.21 1.55
N HIS A 12 -19.58 1.48 1.19
CA HIS A 12 -20.37 1.87 0.03
C HIS A 12 -19.40 2.23 -1.11
N SER A 13 -19.23 1.30 -2.04
CA SER A 13 -18.32 1.50 -3.18
C SER A 13 -18.82 2.60 -4.12
N SER A 14 -20.14 2.80 -4.15
CA SER A 14 -20.83 3.80 -4.97
C SER A 14 -20.84 5.21 -4.38
N ASP A 15 -20.38 5.40 -3.13
CA ASP A 15 -20.27 6.73 -2.55
C ASP A 15 -19.32 7.62 -3.36
N THR A 16 -19.86 8.71 -3.91
CA THR A 16 -19.12 9.62 -4.79
C THR A 16 -18.07 10.47 -4.09
N ILE A 17 -18.15 10.59 -2.77
CA ILE A 17 -17.22 11.40 -1.95
C ILE A 17 -16.11 10.53 -1.38
N CYS A 18 -16.45 9.41 -0.75
CA CYS A 18 -15.50 8.61 0.00
C CYS A 18 -15.42 7.13 -0.41
N GLY A 19 -16.17 6.65 -1.41
CA GLY A 19 -16.15 5.24 -1.83
C GLY A 19 -14.75 4.72 -2.12
N SER A 20 -13.96 5.45 -2.90
CA SER A 20 -12.58 5.05 -3.19
C SER A 20 -11.62 5.16 -2.00
N LEU A 21 -11.87 6.11 -1.07
CA LEU A 21 -11.12 6.22 0.20
C LEU A 21 -11.46 5.05 1.11
N MET A 22 -12.75 4.71 1.27
CA MET A 22 -13.20 3.56 2.04
C MET A 22 -12.59 2.26 1.51
N ALA A 23 -12.56 2.06 0.19
CA ALA A 23 -11.96 0.89 -0.44
C ALA A 23 -10.48 0.70 -0.03
N ARG A 24 -9.66 1.75 -0.11
CA ARG A 24 -8.25 1.69 0.32
C ARG A 24 -8.10 1.53 1.83
N SER A 25 -8.99 2.14 2.60
CA SER A 25 -9.05 1.95 4.05
C SER A 25 -9.36 0.49 4.41
N LYS A 26 -10.32 -0.14 3.72
CA LYS A 26 -10.61 -1.58 3.88
C LYS A 26 -9.40 -2.45 3.53
N ALA A 27 -8.71 -2.13 2.43
CA ALA A 27 -7.51 -2.87 2.05
C ALA A 27 -6.46 -2.89 3.18
N ILE A 28 -6.09 -1.72 3.71
CA ILE A 28 -5.02 -1.64 4.72
C ILE A 28 -5.47 -2.15 6.09
N SER A 29 -6.77 -2.12 6.42
CA SER A 29 -7.26 -2.67 7.68
C SER A 29 -6.98 -4.16 7.81
N GLY A 30 -7.06 -4.91 6.71
CA GLY A 30 -6.96 -6.36 6.67
C GLY A 30 -8.14 -7.07 7.32
N GLY A 31 -9.13 -6.33 7.82
CA GLY A 31 -10.36 -6.83 8.41
C GLY A 31 -11.38 -7.33 7.37
N PRO A 32 -12.56 -7.72 7.82
CA PRO A 32 -13.66 -8.06 6.93
C PRO A 32 -14.06 -6.88 6.03
N VAL A 33 -14.57 -7.18 4.84
CA VAL A 33 -15.09 -6.17 3.91
C VAL A 33 -16.59 -6.42 3.73
N TYR A 34 -17.38 -5.51 4.25
CA TYR A 34 -18.85 -5.55 4.13
C TYR A 34 -19.31 -4.57 3.07
N LEU A 35 -19.71 -5.09 1.90
CA LEU A 35 -20.35 -4.27 0.87
C LEU A 35 -21.77 -3.97 1.30
N SER A 36 -22.10 -2.68 1.38
CA SER A 36 -23.41 -2.18 1.76
C SER A 36 -24.12 -1.46 0.59
N ASP A 37 -23.58 -1.60 -0.62
CA ASP A 37 -24.19 -1.10 -1.84
C ASP A 37 -25.46 -1.90 -2.19
N SER A 38 -26.41 -1.26 -2.87
CA SER A 38 -27.45 -2.00 -3.60
C SER A 38 -26.80 -2.85 -4.69
N PRO A 39 -27.33 -4.04 -4.99
CA PRO A 39 -26.80 -4.88 -6.07
C PRO A 39 -26.70 -4.21 -7.43
N SER A 40 -27.48 -3.16 -7.67
CA SER A 40 -27.46 -2.38 -8.91
C SER A 40 -26.41 -1.25 -8.92
N ASP A 41 -25.84 -0.87 -7.77
CA ASP A 41 -25.16 0.42 -7.63
C ASP A 41 -23.67 0.31 -7.32
N PHE A 42 -23.14 -0.91 -7.06
CA PHE A 42 -21.73 -1.09 -6.71
C PHE A 42 -20.79 -0.67 -7.84
N ILE A 43 -19.62 -0.15 -7.47
CA ILE A 43 -18.58 0.29 -8.40
C ILE A 43 -17.42 -0.73 -8.40
N PRO A 44 -17.30 -1.56 -9.47
CA PRO A 44 -16.27 -2.59 -9.58
C PRO A 44 -14.85 -2.05 -9.39
N ASP A 45 -14.54 -0.86 -9.89
CA ASP A 45 -13.22 -0.24 -9.82
C ASP A 45 -12.77 0.05 -8.38
N ASN A 46 -13.71 0.18 -7.44
CA ASN A 46 -13.41 0.30 -6.02
C ASN A 46 -13.29 -1.06 -5.31
N ILE A 47 -13.81 -2.15 -5.90
CA ILE A 47 -13.89 -3.47 -5.29
C ILE A 47 -12.79 -4.41 -5.82
N LEU A 48 -12.62 -4.49 -7.14
CA LEU A 48 -11.69 -5.41 -7.79
C LEU A 48 -10.23 -5.27 -7.34
N PRO A 49 -9.73 -4.06 -6.97
CA PRO A 49 -8.39 -3.93 -6.41
C PRO A 49 -8.20 -4.60 -5.04
N LEU A 50 -9.28 -4.97 -4.34
CA LEU A 50 -9.21 -5.65 -3.03
C LEU A 50 -8.95 -7.15 -3.14
N ILE A 51 -9.33 -7.79 -4.25
CA ILE A 51 -9.45 -9.24 -4.38
C ILE A 51 -8.65 -9.80 -5.56
N ASP A 52 -8.35 -11.09 -5.51
CA ASP A 52 -7.88 -11.86 -6.67
C ASP A 52 -9.08 -12.35 -7.55
N GLU A 53 -8.78 -13.13 -8.58
CA GLU A 53 -9.78 -13.66 -9.52
C GLU A 53 -10.73 -14.68 -8.87
N SER A 54 -10.37 -15.23 -7.71
CA SER A 54 -11.20 -16.16 -6.94
C SER A 54 -12.09 -15.44 -5.91
N GLY A 55 -11.95 -14.12 -5.77
CA GLY A 55 -12.63 -13.33 -4.75
C GLY A 55 -11.92 -13.30 -3.39
N LYS A 56 -10.69 -13.84 -3.29
CA LYS A 56 -9.90 -13.81 -2.07
C LYS A 56 -9.32 -12.42 -1.85
N ILE A 57 -9.53 -11.87 -0.65
CA ILE A 57 -9.05 -10.54 -0.27
C ILE A 57 -7.54 -10.57 -0.03
N PHE A 58 -6.82 -9.61 -0.62
CA PHE A 58 -5.44 -9.31 -0.24
C PHE A 58 -5.41 -8.60 1.11
N ARG A 59 -4.54 -9.06 2.00
CA ARG A 59 -4.41 -8.53 3.38
C ARG A 59 -2.98 -8.11 3.69
N PRO A 60 -2.79 -7.12 4.58
CA PRO A 60 -1.47 -6.91 5.17
C PRO A 60 -1.06 -8.13 6.01
N SER A 61 0.24 -8.23 6.31
CA SER A 61 0.80 -9.35 7.09
C SER A 61 0.51 -9.24 8.60
N ALA A 62 0.11 -8.05 9.06
CA ALA A 62 -0.34 -7.78 10.43
C ALA A 62 -1.33 -6.62 10.43
N PRO A 63 -2.16 -6.47 11.50
CA PRO A 63 -3.12 -5.39 11.61
C PRO A 63 -2.50 -4.01 11.43
N ALA A 64 -3.20 -3.14 10.72
CA ALA A 64 -2.80 -1.75 10.56
C ALA A 64 -2.86 -0.99 11.89
N ILE A 65 -1.90 -0.09 12.09
CA ILE A 65 -1.81 0.75 13.28
C ILE A 65 -1.57 2.22 12.87
N PRO A 66 -2.10 3.17 13.65
CA PRO A 66 -1.72 4.58 13.49
C PRO A 66 -0.21 4.76 13.66
N THR A 67 0.38 5.69 12.89
CA THR A 67 1.76 6.11 13.15
C THR A 67 1.87 6.83 14.49
N LEU A 68 3.09 6.96 15.02
CA LEU A 68 3.30 7.60 16.33
C LEU A 68 2.75 9.03 16.37
N GLU A 69 2.85 9.77 15.27
CA GLU A 69 2.35 11.14 15.16
C GLU A 69 0.81 11.20 15.12
N SER A 70 0.17 10.11 14.70
CA SER A 70 -1.28 10.04 14.54
C SER A 70 -2.01 9.45 15.75
N ILE A 71 -1.32 8.73 16.64
CA ILE A 71 -1.96 7.95 17.71
C ILE A 71 -2.80 8.79 18.68
N LEU A 72 -2.42 10.06 18.89
CA LEU A 72 -3.14 11.01 19.74
C LEU A 72 -3.84 12.12 18.95
N THR A 73 -3.94 11.96 17.63
CA THR A 73 -4.56 12.97 16.75
C THR A 73 -6.06 12.70 16.62
N ASN A 74 -6.89 13.72 16.85
CA ASN A 74 -8.30 13.66 16.42
C ASN A 74 -8.35 13.89 14.90
N PRO A 75 -8.64 12.89 14.08
CA PRO A 75 -8.54 13.01 12.62
C PRO A 75 -9.58 13.95 12.02
N LEU A 76 -10.68 14.23 12.73
CA LEU A 76 -11.80 15.04 12.21
C LEU A 76 -11.65 16.52 12.43
N GLN A 77 -10.90 16.95 13.44
CA GLN A 77 -10.89 18.35 13.92
C GLN A 77 -9.49 18.94 14.14
N SER A 78 -8.44 18.14 14.09
CA SER A 78 -7.09 18.59 14.46
C SER A 78 -6.44 19.53 13.44
N GLY A 79 -6.93 19.60 12.21
CA GLY A 79 -6.23 20.26 11.11
C GLY A 79 -4.96 19.54 10.65
N LYS A 80 -4.75 18.31 11.14
CA LYS A 80 -3.59 17.45 10.81
C LYS A 80 -4.02 16.30 9.94
N ASP A 81 -3.06 15.69 9.26
CA ASP A 81 -3.22 14.40 8.61
C ASP A 81 -3.41 13.28 9.64
N TYR A 82 -3.94 12.17 9.18
CA TYR A 82 -4.00 10.92 9.94
C TYR A 82 -3.34 9.82 9.12
N ARG A 83 -2.33 9.17 9.69
CA ARG A 83 -1.54 8.17 8.98
C ARG A 83 -1.66 6.81 9.66
N VAL A 84 -1.86 5.78 8.84
CA VAL A 84 -1.97 4.39 9.28
C VAL A 84 -1.03 3.56 8.45
N SER A 85 -0.33 2.62 9.06
CA SER A 85 0.63 1.76 8.38
C SER A 85 0.45 0.30 8.76
N ALA A 86 0.79 -0.60 7.83
CA ALA A 86 0.77 -2.04 8.02
C ALA A 86 1.90 -2.72 7.26
N PRO A 87 2.55 -3.75 7.81
CA PRO A 87 3.46 -4.61 7.05
C PRO A 87 2.67 -5.35 5.97
N THR A 88 3.18 -5.40 4.76
CA THR A 88 2.45 -5.92 3.59
C THR A 88 3.37 -6.77 2.73
N GLY A 89 2.89 -7.95 2.32
CA GLY A 89 3.72 -8.93 1.62
C GLY A 89 4.88 -9.40 2.49
N ASP A 90 5.95 -9.87 1.87
CA ASP A 90 7.11 -10.44 2.58
C ASP A 90 8.01 -9.36 3.18
N GLU A 91 8.13 -8.20 2.54
CA GLU A 91 9.16 -7.22 2.89
C GLU A 91 8.67 -5.77 2.98
N ALA A 92 7.54 -5.43 2.37
CA ALA A 92 7.07 -4.05 2.27
C ALA A 92 6.25 -3.58 3.47
N VAL A 93 6.02 -2.28 3.51
CA VAL A 93 5.07 -1.60 4.39
C VAL A 93 4.14 -0.77 3.54
N SER A 94 2.85 -0.92 3.73
CA SER A 94 1.85 -0.01 3.17
C SER A 94 1.52 1.08 4.19
N ILE A 95 1.45 2.32 3.73
CA ILE A 95 1.04 3.46 4.54
C ILE A 95 -0.03 4.25 3.79
N ILE A 96 -1.08 4.61 4.50
CA ILE A 96 -2.12 5.48 3.99
C ILE A 96 -2.15 6.77 4.80
N CYS A 97 -2.13 7.89 4.08
CA CYS A 97 -2.21 9.23 4.66
C CYS A 97 -3.57 9.81 4.34
N TYR A 98 -4.32 10.23 5.35
CA TYR A 98 -5.67 10.76 5.20
C TYR A 98 -5.75 12.24 5.54
N ASN A 99 -6.58 12.96 4.82
CA ASN A 99 -7.23 14.18 5.30
C ASN A 99 -8.70 13.87 5.59
N LEU A 100 -9.03 13.64 6.86
CA LEU A 100 -10.39 13.35 7.34
C LEU A 100 -11.04 14.57 8.02
N ASN A 101 -10.42 15.75 7.92
CA ASN A 101 -10.93 16.95 8.58
C ASN A 101 -12.27 17.37 7.96
N THR A 102 -13.27 17.51 8.81
CA THR A 102 -14.63 17.95 8.41
C THR A 102 -14.79 19.46 8.48
N SER A 103 -13.86 20.16 9.13
CA SER A 103 -13.89 21.62 9.23
C SER A 103 -13.58 22.29 7.89
N PRO A 104 -14.36 23.28 7.45
CA PRO A 104 -14.06 24.06 6.25
C PRO A 104 -12.71 24.79 6.29
N ILE A 105 -12.16 25.03 7.48
CA ILE A 105 -10.87 25.69 7.68
C ILE A 105 -9.70 24.76 7.28
N HIS A 106 -9.89 23.45 7.41
CA HIS A 106 -8.86 22.44 7.17
C HIS A 106 -9.00 21.72 5.82
N LYS A 107 -9.34 22.49 4.77
CA LYS A 107 -9.52 21.96 3.41
C LYS A 107 -8.24 21.35 2.82
N GLU A 108 -7.08 21.77 3.29
CA GLU A 108 -5.78 21.25 2.87
C GLU A 108 -4.94 20.96 4.11
N VAL A 109 -4.36 19.77 4.17
CA VAL A 109 -3.40 19.39 5.21
C VAL A 109 -2.08 18.97 4.58
N LYS A 110 -0.99 19.26 5.27
CA LYS A 110 0.33 18.71 4.92
C LYS A 110 0.43 17.31 5.49
N THR A 111 1.00 16.40 4.70
CA THR A 111 1.36 15.06 5.12
C THR A 111 2.74 14.71 4.57
N PHE A 112 3.33 13.63 5.05
CA PHE A 112 4.61 13.15 4.56
C PHE A 112 4.71 11.63 4.66
N VAL A 113 5.65 11.06 3.93
CA VAL A 113 6.11 9.67 4.08
C VAL A 113 7.60 9.71 4.34
N SER A 114 8.06 8.98 5.35
CA SER A 114 9.43 8.96 5.83
C SER A 114 10.07 7.57 5.70
N PRO A 115 11.39 7.46 5.50
CA PRO A 115 12.10 6.18 5.64
C PRO A 115 11.84 5.51 7.01
N LYS A 116 11.58 6.31 8.06
CA LYS A 116 11.25 5.82 9.40
C LYS A 116 9.92 5.06 9.46
N ASP A 117 8.98 5.41 8.58
CA ASP A 117 7.67 4.72 8.51
C ASP A 117 7.83 3.24 8.10
N TYR A 118 8.91 2.86 7.44
CA TYR A 118 9.23 1.48 7.11
C TYR A 118 9.60 0.64 8.33
N LEU A 119 10.19 1.25 9.37
CA LEU A 119 10.75 0.53 10.52
C LEU A 119 9.70 0.15 11.56
N VAL A 120 8.68 1.00 11.76
CA VAL A 120 7.71 0.88 12.86
C VAL A 120 6.82 -0.35 12.77
N PRO A 121 6.26 -0.73 11.60
CA PRO A 121 5.35 -1.87 11.50
C PRO A 121 6.03 -3.24 11.55
N LYS A 122 7.34 -3.33 11.32
CA LYS A 122 8.08 -4.60 11.28
C LYS A 122 8.54 -5.10 12.65
N ARG A 123 7.71 -5.00 13.65
CA ARG A 123 8.02 -5.40 15.03
C ARG A 123 8.38 -6.88 15.22
N THR A 124 7.96 -7.75 14.30
CA THR A 124 8.06 -9.21 14.47
C THR A 124 9.19 -9.86 13.70
N THR A 125 9.81 -9.19 12.72
CA THR A 125 10.78 -9.82 11.81
C THR A 125 12.23 -9.34 12.00
N GLY A 126 12.47 -8.50 13.00
CA GLY A 126 13.79 -7.86 13.20
C GLY A 126 14.07 -6.79 12.13
N TYR A 127 15.03 -5.94 12.42
CA TYR A 127 15.56 -4.98 11.47
C TYR A 127 16.49 -5.71 10.49
N PHE A 128 16.05 -5.80 9.24
CA PHE A 128 16.95 -6.20 8.16
C PHE A 128 17.36 -4.93 7.42
N PRO A 129 18.66 -4.54 7.47
CA PRO A 129 19.11 -3.40 6.70
C PRO A 129 18.79 -3.63 5.23
N ALA A 130 18.09 -2.67 4.64
CA ALA A 130 17.92 -2.57 3.20
C ALA A 130 19.00 -1.62 2.68
N ASP A 131 19.41 -1.79 1.42
CA ASP A 131 20.34 -0.86 0.79
C ASP A 131 19.71 0.53 0.70
N SER A 132 18.42 0.58 0.36
CA SER A 132 17.57 1.79 0.35
C SER A 132 16.10 1.42 0.40
N ILE A 133 15.24 2.42 0.58
CA ILE A 133 13.78 2.27 0.57
C ILE A 133 13.22 2.94 -0.68
N LEU A 134 12.43 2.21 -1.43
CA LEU A 134 11.63 2.71 -2.53
C LEU A 134 10.26 3.13 -2.00
N VAL A 135 9.77 4.32 -2.38
CA VAL A 135 8.37 4.71 -2.18
C VAL A 135 7.61 4.60 -3.50
N PHE A 136 6.56 3.80 -3.51
CA PHE A 136 5.63 3.69 -4.62
C PHE A 136 4.31 4.38 -4.27
N ASN A 137 3.93 5.39 -5.06
CA ASN A 137 2.63 6.04 -4.95
C ASN A 137 1.60 5.26 -5.75
N TRP A 138 0.68 4.58 -5.08
CA TRP A 138 -0.29 3.71 -5.74
C TRP A 138 -1.19 4.48 -6.73
N LYS A 139 -1.67 5.67 -6.38
CA LYS A 139 -2.57 6.45 -7.24
C LYS A 139 -1.85 7.02 -8.48
N LYS A 140 -0.61 7.49 -8.31
CA LYS A 140 0.18 8.08 -9.40
C LYS A 140 0.94 7.04 -10.22
N GLN A 141 1.05 5.81 -9.73
CA GLN A 141 1.82 4.72 -10.34
C GLN A 141 3.30 5.09 -10.55
N THR A 142 3.86 5.88 -9.64
CA THR A 142 5.26 6.35 -9.67
C THR A 142 6.04 5.78 -8.50
N ALA A 143 7.32 5.51 -8.74
CA ALA A 143 8.26 5.05 -7.73
C ALA A 143 9.52 5.91 -7.72
N GLU A 144 10.09 6.12 -6.54
CA GLU A 144 11.34 6.82 -6.35
C GLU A 144 12.03 6.35 -5.06
N ILE A 145 13.34 6.59 -4.94
CA ILE A 145 14.08 6.30 -3.72
C ILE A 145 13.69 7.32 -2.65
N LEU A 146 13.30 6.81 -1.49
CA LEU A 146 12.92 7.61 -0.33
C LEU A 146 14.15 7.81 0.58
N ALA A 147 14.97 8.81 0.25
CA ALA A 147 16.17 9.15 1.05
C ALA A 147 15.86 10.01 2.27
N THR A 148 14.86 10.88 2.17
CA THR A 148 14.38 11.81 3.20
C THR A 148 12.86 11.84 3.23
N ASP A 149 12.29 12.56 4.18
CA ASP A 149 10.85 12.77 4.26
C ASP A 149 10.31 13.39 2.97
N LYS A 150 9.29 12.77 2.40
CA LYS A 150 8.61 13.25 1.22
C LYS A 150 7.29 13.92 1.61
N GLU A 151 7.30 15.23 1.62
CA GLU A 151 6.11 16.04 1.92
C GLU A 151 5.14 16.11 0.74
N MET A 152 3.85 16.21 1.06
CA MET A 152 2.78 16.44 0.11
C MET A 152 1.59 17.13 0.78
N LYS A 153 0.63 17.55 -0.05
CA LYS A 153 -0.62 18.17 0.42
C LYS A 153 -1.80 17.33 0.01
N LEU A 154 -2.71 17.13 0.94
CA LEU A 154 -4.00 16.49 0.73
C LEU A 154 -5.11 17.54 0.77
N LYS A 155 -5.82 17.68 -0.35
CA LYS A 155 -6.91 18.66 -0.50
C LYS A 155 -8.25 17.97 -0.36
N GLY A 156 -9.10 18.53 0.52
CA GLY A 156 -10.43 18.00 0.77
C GLY A 156 -10.39 16.67 1.52
N PHE A 157 -11.51 16.01 1.63
CA PHE A 157 -11.66 14.70 2.25
C PHE A 157 -11.10 13.64 1.30
N THR A 158 -9.87 13.22 1.55
CA THR A 158 -9.11 12.36 0.63
C THR A 158 -8.00 11.60 1.33
N ASP A 159 -7.37 10.70 0.58
CA ASP A 159 -6.23 9.90 1.03
C ASP A 159 -5.16 9.75 -0.05
N CYS A 160 -4.02 9.23 0.37
CA CYS A 160 -2.95 8.80 -0.50
C CYS A 160 -2.30 7.53 0.05
N LEU A 161 -2.31 6.46 -0.77
CA LEU A 161 -1.73 5.16 -0.43
C LEU A 161 -0.33 5.03 -1.03
N PHE A 162 0.63 4.61 -0.19
CA PHE A 162 2.01 4.35 -0.58
C PHE A 162 2.44 2.95 -0.15
N HIS A 163 3.40 2.40 -0.90
CA HIS A 163 4.13 1.21 -0.51
C HIS A 163 5.61 1.56 -0.34
N LEU A 164 6.14 1.26 0.83
CA LEU A 164 7.56 1.38 1.15
C LEU A 164 8.18 0.01 0.93
N CYS A 165 8.92 -0.13 -0.15
CA CYS A 165 9.52 -1.40 -0.57
C CYS A 165 11.04 -1.33 -0.36
N PRO A 166 11.66 -2.27 0.37
CA PRO A 166 13.11 -2.29 0.51
C PRO A 166 13.77 -2.65 -0.81
N ILE A 167 14.82 -1.94 -1.18
CA ILE A 167 15.71 -2.35 -2.26
C ILE A 167 16.77 -3.24 -1.64
N ARG A 168 16.93 -4.45 -2.19
CA ARG A 168 17.92 -5.43 -1.76
C ARG A 168 18.55 -6.09 -2.97
N GLN A 169 19.88 -6.13 -3.01
CA GLN A 169 20.60 -6.70 -4.16
C GLN A 169 20.18 -6.04 -5.49
N GLY A 170 19.80 -4.74 -5.43
CA GLY A 170 19.32 -3.98 -6.59
C GLY A 170 17.90 -4.30 -7.05
N TRP A 171 17.09 -5.00 -6.24
CA TRP A 171 15.67 -5.28 -6.51
C TRP A 171 14.75 -4.64 -5.49
N GLY A 172 13.74 -3.90 -5.95
CA GLY A 172 12.61 -3.43 -5.14
C GLY A 172 11.32 -4.05 -5.66
N ILE A 173 10.61 -4.81 -4.82
CA ILE A 173 9.42 -5.56 -5.21
C ILE A 173 8.19 -4.74 -4.84
N ILE A 174 7.41 -4.30 -5.84
CA ILE A 174 6.18 -3.52 -5.63
C ILE A 174 4.96 -4.45 -5.69
N GLY A 175 4.89 -5.36 -6.67
CA GLY A 175 3.73 -6.24 -6.89
C GLY A 175 2.80 -5.77 -8.00
N ILE A 176 1.58 -6.30 -8.03
CA ILE A 176 0.58 -6.01 -9.07
C ILE A 176 -0.02 -4.63 -8.83
N GLN A 177 0.22 -3.71 -9.76
CA GLN A 177 -0.11 -2.28 -9.62
C GLN A 177 -1.61 -1.99 -9.51
N GLU A 178 -2.46 -2.84 -10.08
CA GLU A 178 -3.91 -2.69 -10.05
C GLU A 178 -4.53 -3.01 -8.68
N LYS A 179 -3.78 -3.67 -7.78
CA LYS A 179 -4.26 -4.04 -6.44
C LYS A 179 -3.86 -3.00 -5.40
N TYR A 180 -4.79 -2.66 -4.47
CA TYR A 180 -4.50 -1.68 -3.41
C TYR A 180 -3.29 -2.08 -2.56
N LEU A 181 -3.18 -3.36 -2.21
CA LEU A 181 -2.02 -3.89 -1.50
C LEU A 181 -1.09 -4.61 -2.49
N SER A 182 -0.54 -3.85 -3.45
CA SER A 182 0.35 -4.41 -4.47
C SER A 182 1.40 -5.38 -3.90
N PRO A 183 2.10 -5.10 -2.76
CA PRO A 183 3.10 -6.03 -2.24
C PRO A 183 2.53 -7.35 -1.72
N ALA A 184 1.23 -7.41 -1.36
CA ALA A 184 0.59 -8.65 -0.93
C ALA A 184 0.26 -9.61 -2.08
N THR A 185 0.47 -9.20 -3.32
CA THR A 185 0.17 -9.98 -4.53
C THR A 185 1.31 -10.86 -4.99
N VAL A 186 2.45 -10.80 -4.31
CA VAL A 186 3.66 -11.56 -4.66
C VAL A 186 4.30 -12.18 -3.43
N GLN A 187 4.93 -13.32 -3.63
CA GLN A 187 5.75 -14.00 -2.64
C GLN A 187 7.18 -14.12 -3.19
N LEU A 188 8.16 -13.75 -2.39
CA LEU A 188 9.57 -13.88 -2.74
C LEU A 188 10.01 -15.34 -2.58
N LEU A 189 10.43 -15.97 -3.67
CA LEU A 189 10.97 -17.34 -3.64
C LEU A 189 12.49 -17.33 -3.54
N SER A 190 13.16 -16.52 -4.35
CA SER A 190 14.61 -16.33 -4.28
C SER A 190 15.03 -14.99 -4.87
N ARG A 191 16.17 -14.49 -4.42
CA ARG A 191 16.80 -13.27 -4.92
C ARG A 191 18.30 -13.43 -4.96
N THR A 192 18.90 -13.04 -6.07
CA THR A 192 20.35 -12.88 -6.26
C THR A 192 20.63 -11.49 -6.84
N ASN A 193 21.90 -11.17 -7.07
CA ASN A 193 22.24 -9.92 -7.75
C ASN A 193 21.74 -9.88 -9.21
N GLU A 194 21.56 -11.04 -9.86
CA GLU A 194 21.24 -11.15 -11.29
C GLU A 194 19.81 -11.61 -11.55
N THR A 195 19.21 -12.35 -10.62
CA THR A 195 17.88 -12.96 -10.81
C THR A 195 16.97 -12.75 -9.62
N LEU A 196 15.69 -12.56 -9.91
CA LEU A 196 14.61 -12.49 -8.96
C LEU A 196 13.53 -13.50 -9.31
N THR A 197 13.21 -14.41 -8.39
CA THR A 197 12.15 -15.40 -8.57
C THR A 197 10.99 -15.08 -7.63
N LEU A 198 9.81 -14.90 -8.19
CA LEU A 198 8.58 -14.59 -7.47
C LEU A 198 7.50 -15.62 -7.77
N ASN A 199 6.61 -15.86 -6.81
CA ASN A 199 5.30 -16.43 -7.05
C ASN A 199 4.28 -15.31 -7.07
N VAL A 200 3.68 -15.03 -8.23
CA VAL A 200 2.67 -13.99 -8.41
C VAL A 200 1.29 -14.58 -8.21
N LEU A 201 0.45 -13.95 -7.37
CA LEU A 201 -0.80 -14.51 -6.87
C LEU A 201 -2.03 -14.16 -7.71
N CYS A 202 -1.94 -13.16 -8.60
CA CYS A 202 -3.02 -12.76 -9.50
C CYS A 202 -2.50 -12.22 -10.83
N ALA A 203 -3.34 -12.17 -11.84
CA ALA A 203 -3.02 -11.51 -13.11
C ALA A 203 -2.95 -9.98 -12.94
N GLY A 204 -2.27 -9.31 -13.87
CA GLY A 204 -2.13 -7.85 -13.88
C GLY A 204 -0.73 -7.40 -14.26
N THR A 205 -0.42 -6.15 -13.99
CA THR A 205 0.89 -5.54 -14.31
C THR A 205 1.79 -5.58 -13.08
N LEU A 206 2.76 -6.48 -13.07
CA LEU A 206 3.78 -6.55 -12.03
C LEU A 206 4.75 -5.38 -12.17
N ARG A 207 4.95 -4.63 -11.08
CA ARG A 207 5.91 -3.53 -10.99
C ARG A 207 7.10 -3.95 -10.14
N ILE A 208 8.29 -3.73 -10.66
CA ILE A 208 9.56 -4.04 -10.00
C ILE A 208 10.55 -2.91 -10.26
N TRP A 209 11.25 -2.49 -9.23
CA TRP A 209 12.40 -1.61 -9.34
C TRP A 209 13.66 -2.44 -9.53
N VAL A 210 14.49 -2.05 -10.50
CA VAL A 210 15.73 -2.72 -10.84
C VAL A 210 16.89 -1.73 -10.84
N GLU A 211 17.94 -2.05 -10.11
CA GLU A 211 19.21 -1.35 -10.15
C GLU A 211 20.28 -2.25 -10.78
N SER A 212 20.83 -1.86 -11.89
CA SER A 212 21.87 -2.61 -12.61
C SER A 212 22.85 -1.65 -13.30
N GLN A 213 24.14 -1.90 -13.11
CA GLN A 213 25.22 -1.13 -13.76
C GLN A 213 25.07 0.41 -13.61
N GLY A 214 24.65 0.86 -12.42
CA GLY A 214 24.44 2.29 -12.12
C GLY A 214 23.16 2.89 -12.73
N LYS A 215 22.34 2.10 -13.41
CA LYS A 215 21.03 2.51 -13.92
C LYS A 215 19.93 2.04 -12.97
N GLN A 216 18.89 2.88 -12.86
CA GLN A 216 17.70 2.60 -12.07
C GLN A 216 16.47 2.60 -12.99
N GLU A 217 15.65 1.59 -12.91
CA GLU A 217 14.51 1.39 -13.79
C GLU A 217 13.31 0.85 -13.04
N LEU A 218 12.14 1.40 -13.32
CA LEU A 218 10.86 0.86 -12.89
C LEU A 218 10.27 0.01 -14.02
N ARG A 219 10.45 -1.31 -13.94
CA ARG A 219 9.95 -2.27 -14.94
C ARG A 219 8.48 -2.61 -14.73
N SER A 220 7.80 -2.87 -15.85
CA SER A 220 6.43 -3.35 -15.92
C SER A 220 6.39 -4.67 -16.67
N ILE A 221 5.84 -5.72 -16.06
CA ILE A 221 5.75 -7.06 -16.64
C ILE A 221 4.29 -7.49 -16.62
N LEU A 222 3.72 -7.80 -17.78
CA LEU A 222 2.34 -8.29 -17.86
C LEU A 222 2.27 -9.75 -17.42
N ILE A 223 1.54 -10.01 -16.35
CA ILE A 223 1.25 -11.33 -15.83
C ILE A 223 -0.13 -11.77 -16.31
N LYS A 224 -0.18 -12.74 -17.18
CA LYS A 224 -1.44 -13.26 -17.74
C LYS A 224 -2.14 -14.26 -16.83
N LYS A 225 -1.38 -14.97 -16.00
CA LYS A 225 -1.89 -15.98 -15.04
C LYS A 225 -1.01 -16.01 -13.79
N PRO A 226 -1.60 -16.29 -12.62
CA PRO A 226 -0.82 -16.53 -11.40
C PRO A 226 0.22 -17.64 -11.59
N GLY A 227 1.32 -17.53 -10.88
CA GLY A 227 2.36 -18.57 -10.88
C GLY A 227 3.77 -18.05 -10.64
N LYS A 228 4.71 -18.97 -10.73
CA LYS A 228 6.15 -18.70 -10.57
C LYS A 228 6.69 -18.01 -11.82
N ILE A 229 7.46 -16.94 -11.59
CA ILE A 229 8.20 -16.24 -12.65
C ILE A 229 9.65 -16.03 -12.21
N GLU A 230 10.55 -15.99 -13.16
CA GLU A 230 11.95 -15.61 -12.97
C GLU A 230 12.27 -14.42 -13.86
N ILE A 231 12.98 -13.45 -13.29
CA ILE A 231 13.29 -12.16 -13.93
C ILE A 231 14.79 -11.94 -13.81
N SER A 232 15.43 -11.61 -14.92
CA SER A 232 16.85 -11.25 -14.97
C SER A 232 17.02 -9.73 -15.10
N LYS A 233 18.16 -9.23 -14.61
CA LYS A 233 18.57 -7.80 -14.77
C LYS A 233 18.87 -7.43 -16.20
#